data_7af0c76acb7668e0f5eba47d65a376b6
#
_entry.id   7af0c76acb7668e0f5eba47d65a376b6
#
_cell.length_a   1.000
_cell.length_b   1.000
_cell.length_c   1.000
_cell.angle_alpha   90.00
_cell.angle_beta   90.00
_cell.angle_gamma   90.00
#
_symmetry.space_group_name_H-M   'P 1'
#
loop_
_entity.id
_entity.type
_entity.pdbx_description
1 polymer ?
#
loop_
_entity_poly.entity_id
_entity_poly.type
_entity_poly.pdbx_seq_one_letter_code
_entity_poly.pdbx_strand_id
1 'polypeptide(L)'
;QMPTFTHAITNTLKVGFLVGILSTLIGLLFAYVEVYVRMGKFTGGLFKVVSMLPVVSPPFVLSLSMIMLFGKAGIITRFLLKIYDNSVYGFWGIAIVQTLTFFPVCYMMLKGLLKNIDPSLEEAARDMGASRWKVFTSVTFPLLLPGLGNAFLVTFIESIADFANPMIIGGSYDTLATTIYLQITGAYDKAGAAAMAVVLLCITLAMFAVQKYYLERKTAATLTGKASRGRMLITDRSVRVPLTVLCSLVALFVIMMYICVPIGACFPTWGYKFFPLTGKWFKLVFTRYHGFQAFRDSFILSLISAPITALLSMIISYLVVKRK
;
A
#
# COMPACT_ATOMS: atom_id res chain seq x y z
N GLN A 1 29.15 13.30 -10.14
CA GLN A 1 27.74 12.87 -10.39
C GLN A 1 27.48 11.38 -10.14
N MET A 2 28.47 10.50 -10.29
CA MET A 2 28.31 9.04 -10.04
C MET A 2 27.93 8.66 -8.60
N PRO A 3 28.46 9.26 -7.53
CA PRO A 3 28.08 8.88 -6.16
C PRO A 3 26.59 9.07 -5.87
N THR A 4 25.99 10.15 -6.33
CA THR A 4 24.57 10.49 -6.10
C THR A 4 23.61 9.49 -6.78
N PHE A 5 23.95 9.06 -8.00
CA PHE A 5 23.15 8.08 -8.75
C PHE A 5 23.17 6.70 -8.10
N THR A 6 24.35 6.22 -7.71
CA THR A 6 24.50 4.94 -7.01
C THR A 6 23.78 4.93 -5.68
N HIS A 7 23.81 6.06 -4.95
CA HIS A 7 23.04 6.22 -3.71
C HIS A 7 21.54 6.15 -3.96
N ALA A 8 21.02 6.83 -5.00
CA ALA A 8 19.60 6.80 -5.33
C ALA A 8 19.11 5.38 -5.67
N ILE A 9 19.88 4.60 -6.45
CA ILE A 9 19.56 3.19 -6.74
C ILE A 9 19.52 2.38 -5.45
N THR A 10 20.56 2.46 -4.62
CA THR A 10 20.65 1.70 -3.38
C THR A 10 19.53 2.07 -2.42
N ASN A 11 19.21 3.35 -2.31
CA ASN A 11 18.12 3.86 -1.50
C ASN A 11 16.77 3.32 -1.96
N THR A 12 16.52 3.37 -3.27
CA THR A 12 15.30 2.85 -3.88
C THR A 12 15.11 1.37 -3.59
N LEU A 13 16.16 0.57 -3.77
CA LEU A 13 16.11 -0.86 -3.50
C LEU A 13 15.89 -1.18 -2.01
N LYS A 14 16.55 -0.45 -1.11
CA LYS A 14 16.36 -0.63 0.35
C LYS A 14 14.94 -0.32 0.79
N VAL A 15 14.38 0.81 0.35
CA VAL A 15 13.00 1.18 0.66
C VAL A 15 12.05 0.15 0.06
N GLY A 16 12.19 -0.17 -1.24
CA GLY A 16 11.33 -1.12 -1.92
C GLY A 16 11.31 -2.49 -1.22
N PHE A 17 12.46 -2.99 -0.83
CA PHE A 17 12.55 -4.27 -0.14
C PHE A 17 11.85 -4.26 1.23
N LEU A 18 12.08 -3.22 2.04
CA LEU A 18 11.43 -3.08 3.34
C LEU A 18 9.91 -2.92 3.19
N VAL A 19 9.48 -2.05 2.28
CA VAL A 19 8.05 -1.81 2.00
C VAL A 19 7.38 -3.07 1.49
N GLY A 20 8.02 -3.80 0.57
CA GLY A 20 7.53 -5.08 0.07
C GLY A 20 7.27 -6.09 1.19
N ILE A 21 8.21 -6.24 2.13
CA ILE A 21 8.06 -7.13 3.29
C ILE A 21 6.91 -6.65 4.20
N LEU A 22 6.96 -5.39 4.63
CA LEU A 22 5.99 -4.88 5.61
C LEU A 22 4.57 -4.87 5.05
N SER A 23 4.39 -4.46 3.79
CA SER A 23 3.08 -4.48 3.13
C SER A 23 2.53 -5.89 2.96
N THR A 24 3.40 -6.86 2.63
CA THR A 24 2.99 -8.26 2.51
C THR A 24 2.58 -8.83 3.87
N LEU A 25 3.30 -8.52 4.94
CA LEU A 25 2.96 -8.98 6.30
C LEU A 25 1.64 -8.37 6.79
N ILE A 26 1.45 -7.05 6.63
CA ILE A 26 0.19 -6.38 7.01
C ILE A 26 -0.96 -6.88 6.13
N GLY A 27 -0.74 -7.01 4.82
CA GLY A 27 -1.72 -7.55 3.89
C GLY A 27 -2.14 -8.98 4.24
N LEU A 28 -1.18 -9.84 4.58
CA LEU A 28 -1.45 -11.21 5.06
C LEU A 28 -2.25 -11.20 6.35
N LEU A 29 -1.90 -10.35 7.31
CA LEU A 29 -2.61 -10.24 8.58
C LEU A 29 -4.09 -9.90 8.35
N PHE A 30 -4.38 -8.86 7.57
CA PHE A 30 -5.77 -8.46 7.27
C PHE A 30 -6.51 -9.54 6.46
N ALA A 31 -5.86 -10.13 5.47
CA ALA A 31 -6.44 -11.20 4.65
C ALA A 31 -6.76 -12.44 5.50
N TYR A 32 -5.84 -12.84 6.37
CA TYR A 32 -6.02 -13.98 7.27
C TYR A 32 -7.16 -13.75 8.27
N VAL A 33 -7.18 -12.57 8.90
CA VAL A 33 -8.24 -12.21 9.87
C VAL A 33 -9.60 -12.19 9.18
N GLU A 34 -9.73 -11.63 7.98
CA GLU A 34 -11.01 -11.60 7.27
C GLU A 34 -11.50 -12.99 6.84
N VAL A 35 -10.59 -13.87 6.44
CA VAL A 35 -10.96 -15.19 5.89
C VAL A 35 -11.16 -16.25 7.00
N TYR A 36 -10.37 -16.18 8.06
CA TYR A 36 -10.34 -17.23 9.08
C TYR A 36 -10.96 -16.86 10.43
N VAL A 37 -11.03 -15.56 10.77
CA VAL A 37 -11.48 -15.15 12.10
C VAL A 37 -12.95 -14.75 12.09
N ARG A 38 -13.73 -15.32 13.04
CA ARG A 38 -15.13 -14.91 13.23
C ARG A 38 -15.19 -13.50 13.82
N MET A 39 -15.59 -12.53 13.02
CA MET A 39 -15.74 -11.13 13.42
C MET A 39 -17.21 -10.71 13.46
N GLY A 40 -17.53 -9.71 14.30
CA GLY A 40 -18.81 -9.01 14.24
C GLY A 40 -18.97 -8.26 12.90
N LYS A 41 -20.21 -8.05 12.45
CA LYS A 41 -20.52 -7.36 11.20
C LYS A 41 -19.86 -5.97 11.12
N PHE A 42 -19.88 -5.21 12.22
CA PHE A 42 -19.29 -3.88 12.30
C PHE A 42 -17.76 -3.93 12.15
N THR A 43 -17.07 -4.75 12.94
CA THR A 43 -15.59 -4.86 12.91
C THR A 43 -15.11 -5.36 11.56
N GLY A 44 -15.77 -6.38 10.99
CA GLY A 44 -15.41 -6.90 9.67
C GLY A 44 -15.66 -5.89 8.56
N GLY A 45 -16.76 -5.12 8.62
CA GLY A 45 -17.04 -4.02 7.70
C GLY A 45 -16.00 -2.89 7.81
N LEU A 46 -15.64 -2.50 9.03
CA LEU A 46 -14.62 -1.49 9.28
C LEU A 46 -13.25 -1.88 8.69
N PHE A 47 -12.79 -3.12 8.94
CA PHE A 47 -11.52 -3.60 8.40
C PHE A 47 -11.49 -3.60 6.87
N LYS A 48 -12.60 -3.98 6.23
CA LYS A 48 -12.74 -3.90 4.77
C LYS A 48 -12.60 -2.47 4.26
N VAL A 49 -13.33 -1.53 4.84
CA VAL A 49 -13.30 -0.12 4.42
C VAL A 49 -11.90 0.44 4.63
N VAL A 50 -11.33 0.25 5.81
CA VAL A 50 -10.01 0.81 6.16
C VAL A 50 -8.90 0.23 5.29
N SER A 51 -8.93 -1.07 4.99
CA SER A 51 -7.93 -1.68 4.12
C SER A 51 -8.07 -1.27 2.65
N MET A 52 -9.18 -0.64 2.24
CA MET A 52 -9.37 -0.14 0.87
C MET A 52 -9.17 1.37 0.73
N LEU A 53 -9.16 2.12 1.84
CA LEU A 53 -8.99 3.57 1.81
C LEU A 53 -7.73 4.03 1.05
N PRO A 54 -6.54 3.42 1.24
CA PRO A 54 -5.34 3.86 0.53
C PRO A 54 -5.40 3.66 -0.98
N VAL A 55 -6.17 2.68 -1.47
CA VAL A 55 -6.35 2.45 -2.92
C VAL A 55 -7.16 3.56 -3.58
N VAL A 56 -8.16 4.08 -2.87
CA VAL A 56 -9.09 5.09 -3.43
C VAL A 56 -8.56 6.50 -3.26
N SER A 57 -7.69 6.73 -2.28
CA SER A 57 -7.17 8.06 -1.97
C SER A 57 -5.98 8.46 -2.84
N PRO A 58 -5.75 9.77 -3.05
CA PRO A 58 -4.52 10.24 -3.66
C PRO A 58 -3.29 9.79 -2.84
N PRO A 59 -2.20 9.31 -3.48
CA PRO A 59 -1.05 8.71 -2.78
C PRO A 59 -0.41 9.64 -1.74
N PHE A 60 -0.34 10.95 -2.01
CA PHE A 60 0.29 11.93 -1.14
C PHE A 60 -0.50 12.27 0.15
N VAL A 61 -1.76 11.82 0.28
CA VAL A 61 -2.57 12.08 1.49
C VAL A 61 -1.91 11.49 2.73
N LEU A 62 -1.39 10.28 2.64
CA LEU A 62 -0.70 9.62 3.76
C LEU A 62 0.62 10.32 4.11
N SER A 63 1.39 10.76 3.10
CA SER A 63 2.61 11.55 3.34
C SER A 63 2.32 12.86 4.05
N LEU A 64 1.29 13.60 3.60
CA LEU A 64 0.85 14.84 4.22
C LEU A 64 0.40 14.59 5.67
N SER A 65 -0.42 13.57 5.88
CA SER A 65 -0.89 13.18 7.22
C SER A 65 0.26 12.82 8.16
N MET A 66 1.26 12.10 7.66
CA MET A 66 2.45 11.75 8.44
C MET A 66 3.20 13.00 8.92
N ILE A 67 3.36 14.00 8.04
CA ILE A 67 3.97 15.28 8.39
C ILE A 67 3.10 16.06 9.39
N MET A 68 1.78 16.05 9.20
CA MET A 68 0.85 16.74 10.08
C MET A 68 0.77 16.12 11.49
N LEU A 69 0.90 14.81 11.60
CA LEU A 69 0.84 14.12 12.89
C LEU A 69 2.20 14.07 13.59
N PHE A 70 3.26 13.74 12.85
CA PHE A 70 4.57 13.40 13.40
C PHE A 70 5.72 14.35 12.99
N GLY A 71 5.47 15.35 12.14
CA GLY A 71 6.47 16.36 11.77
C GLY A 71 6.83 17.30 12.93
N LYS A 72 7.72 18.26 12.67
CA LYS A 72 8.15 19.27 13.68
C LYS A 72 6.99 20.06 14.27
N ALA A 73 5.96 20.34 13.48
CA ALA A 73 4.70 20.97 13.93
C ALA A 73 3.57 19.97 14.11
N GLY A 74 3.91 18.67 14.23
CA GLY A 74 2.95 17.58 14.33
C GLY A 74 2.19 17.57 15.66
N ILE A 75 0.91 17.25 15.63
CA ILE A 75 0.09 17.20 16.86
C ILE A 75 0.64 16.15 17.82
N ILE A 76 0.99 14.96 17.35
CA ILE A 76 1.47 13.89 18.23
C ILE A 76 2.85 14.24 18.80
N THR A 77 3.78 14.63 17.96
CA THR A 77 5.15 14.89 18.39
C THR A 77 5.23 16.11 19.30
N ARG A 78 4.60 17.21 18.93
CA ARG A 78 4.70 18.47 19.66
C ARG A 78 3.82 18.53 20.90
N PHE A 79 2.55 18.09 20.80
CA PHE A 79 1.60 18.26 21.91
C PHE A 79 1.50 17.03 22.82
N LEU A 80 1.56 15.81 22.26
CA LEU A 80 1.45 14.59 23.07
C LEU A 80 2.80 14.15 23.59
N LEU A 81 3.81 14.04 22.73
CA LEU A 81 5.15 13.53 23.11
C LEU A 81 6.10 14.63 23.55
N LYS A 82 5.80 15.92 23.29
CA LYS A 82 6.65 17.09 23.60
C LYS A 82 8.05 16.99 22.98
N ILE A 83 8.16 16.35 21.81
CA ILE A 83 9.41 16.23 21.05
C ILE A 83 9.43 17.37 20.03
N TYR A 84 10.39 18.28 20.18
CA TYR A 84 10.50 19.47 19.34
C TYR A 84 11.52 19.34 18.22
N ASP A 85 12.49 18.46 18.35
CA ASP A 85 13.50 18.18 17.34
C ASP A 85 13.31 16.77 16.77
N ASN A 86 12.26 16.64 15.96
CA ASN A 86 11.91 15.39 15.28
C ASN A 86 11.86 15.59 13.78
N SER A 87 12.38 14.62 13.05
CA SER A 87 12.25 14.56 11.59
C SER A 87 11.56 13.27 11.17
N VAL A 88 10.41 13.40 10.54
CA VAL A 88 9.71 12.26 9.88
C VAL A 88 10.17 12.06 8.45
N TYR A 89 11.07 12.92 7.98
CA TYR A 89 11.58 12.85 6.62
C TYR A 89 12.65 11.77 6.48
N GLY A 90 12.79 11.24 5.28
CA GLY A 90 13.82 10.25 4.95
C GLY A 90 13.30 8.81 4.90
N PHE A 91 14.21 7.88 5.05
CA PHE A 91 13.99 6.44 4.86
C PHE A 91 12.76 5.90 5.62
N TRP A 92 12.66 6.17 6.92
CA TRP A 92 11.58 5.64 7.75
C TRP A 92 10.23 6.29 7.43
N GLY A 93 10.22 7.59 7.12
CA GLY A 93 8.99 8.28 6.70
C GLY A 93 8.45 7.69 5.40
N ILE A 94 9.31 7.52 4.40
CA ILE A 94 8.94 6.88 3.13
C ILE A 94 8.45 5.45 3.38
N ALA A 95 9.22 4.65 4.12
CA ALA A 95 8.90 3.24 4.36
C ALA A 95 7.53 3.05 5.04
N ILE A 96 7.22 3.84 6.08
CA ILE A 96 5.94 3.75 6.78
C ILE A 96 4.79 4.16 5.85
N VAL A 97 4.94 5.29 5.17
CA VAL A 97 3.87 5.81 4.30
C VAL A 97 3.62 4.89 3.11
N GLN A 98 4.65 4.44 2.42
CA GLN A 98 4.51 3.49 1.31
C GLN A 98 3.94 2.14 1.76
N THR A 99 4.34 1.65 2.95
CA THR A 99 3.76 0.43 3.52
C THR A 99 2.24 0.57 3.67
N LEU A 100 1.77 1.70 4.22
CA LEU A 100 0.34 1.97 4.36
C LEU A 100 -0.36 2.22 3.02
N THR A 101 0.35 2.72 2.03
CA THR A 101 -0.18 2.94 0.68
C THR A 101 -0.39 1.63 -0.06
N PHE A 102 0.55 0.68 0.07
CA PHE A 102 0.59 -0.51 -0.78
C PHE A 102 0.11 -1.81 -0.10
N PHE A 103 -0.01 -1.88 1.24
CA PHE A 103 -0.53 -3.10 1.89
C PHE A 103 -1.93 -3.54 1.40
N PRO A 104 -2.83 -2.65 0.93
CA PRO A 104 -4.12 -3.08 0.42
C PRO A 104 -4.02 -3.96 -0.82
N VAL A 105 -3.01 -3.75 -1.66
CA VAL A 105 -2.75 -4.60 -2.85
C VAL A 105 -2.40 -6.01 -2.40
N CYS A 106 -1.47 -6.14 -1.45
CA CYS A 106 -1.14 -7.43 -0.83
C CYS A 106 -2.36 -8.09 -0.17
N TYR A 107 -3.15 -7.31 0.57
CA TYR A 107 -4.37 -7.80 1.21
C TYR A 107 -5.36 -8.38 0.19
N MET A 108 -5.64 -7.66 -0.91
CA MET A 108 -6.57 -8.15 -1.94
C MET A 108 -6.07 -9.43 -2.60
N MET A 109 -4.79 -9.48 -2.97
CA MET A 109 -4.19 -10.66 -3.59
C MET A 109 -4.22 -11.87 -2.65
N LEU A 110 -3.73 -11.71 -1.43
CA LEU A 110 -3.64 -12.81 -0.46
C LEU A 110 -5.01 -13.27 0.04
N LYS A 111 -5.97 -12.37 0.18
CA LYS A 111 -7.36 -12.71 0.48
C LYS A 111 -7.99 -13.58 -0.61
N GLY A 112 -7.74 -13.24 -1.89
CA GLY A 112 -8.20 -14.05 -3.02
C GLY A 112 -7.61 -15.46 -2.96
N LEU A 113 -6.32 -15.58 -2.71
CA LEU A 113 -5.62 -16.86 -2.59
C LEU A 113 -6.12 -17.67 -1.39
N LEU A 114 -6.21 -17.07 -0.21
CA LEU A 114 -6.72 -17.72 1.00
C LEU A 114 -8.13 -18.28 0.81
N LYS A 115 -9.01 -17.56 0.11
CA LYS A 115 -10.36 -18.04 -0.20
C LYS A 115 -10.40 -19.24 -1.11
N ASN A 116 -9.41 -19.38 -1.98
CA ASN A 116 -9.31 -20.46 -2.97
C ASN A 116 -8.61 -21.73 -2.42
N ILE A 117 -8.01 -21.70 -1.24
CA ILE A 117 -7.50 -22.91 -0.58
C ILE A 117 -8.69 -23.77 -0.18
N ASP A 118 -8.69 -25.05 -0.54
CA ASP A 118 -9.75 -26.01 -0.19
C ASP A 118 -9.76 -26.25 1.33
N PRO A 119 -10.86 -25.95 2.03
CA PRO A 119 -10.97 -26.19 3.47
C PRO A 119 -10.80 -27.67 3.87
N SER A 120 -11.08 -28.62 2.97
CA SER A 120 -10.93 -30.05 3.23
C SER A 120 -9.49 -30.46 3.57
N LEU A 121 -8.49 -29.77 3.01
CA LEU A 121 -7.09 -30.01 3.33
C LEU A 121 -6.75 -29.64 4.79
N GLU A 122 -7.35 -28.55 5.28
CA GLU A 122 -7.18 -28.09 6.66
C GLU A 122 -7.96 -28.98 7.64
N GLU A 123 -9.15 -29.44 7.24
CA GLU A 123 -9.98 -30.39 8.00
C GLU A 123 -9.29 -31.75 8.13
N ALA A 124 -8.80 -32.32 7.02
CA ALA A 124 -8.08 -33.58 7.04
C ALA A 124 -6.83 -33.55 7.96
N ALA A 125 -6.08 -32.45 7.94
CA ALA A 125 -4.94 -32.29 8.84
C ALA A 125 -5.38 -32.25 10.32
N ARG A 126 -6.53 -31.63 10.63
CA ARG A 126 -7.09 -31.62 11.99
C ARG A 126 -7.62 -32.98 12.44
N ASP A 127 -8.26 -33.71 11.54
CA ASP A 127 -8.77 -35.06 11.83
C ASP A 127 -7.61 -36.00 12.14
N MET A 128 -6.42 -35.74 11.57
CA MET A 128 -5.17 -36.42 11.94
C MET A 128 -4.54 -35.92 13.26
N GLY A 129 -5.23 -35.03 14.01
CA GLY A 129 -4.78 -34.52 15.31
C GLY A 129 -3.84 -33.32 15.25
N ALA A 130 -3.66 -32.68 14.07
CA ALA A 130 -2.81 -31.51 13.98
C ALA A 130 -3.41 -30.29 14.70
N SER A 131 -2.61 -29.61 15.52
CA SER A 131 -2.97 -28.31 16.11
C SER A 131 -3.16 -27.23 15.03
N ARG A 132 -3.89 -26.16 15.36
CA ARG A 132 -4.09 -25.03 14.41
C ARG A 132 -2.79 -24.46 13.87
N TRP A 133 -1.79 -24.31 14.72
CA TRP A 133 -0.47 -23.83 14.30
C TRP A 133 0.19 -24.81 13.34
N LYS A 134 0.08 -26.09 13.59
CA LYS A 134 0.62 -27.13 12.70
C LYS A 134 -0.12 -27.14 11.36
N VAL A 135 -1.44 -27.00 11.33
CA VAL A 135 -2.22 -26.85 10.09
C VAL A 135 -1.75 -25.61 9.30
N PHE A 136 -1.62 -24.46 9.98
CA PHE A 136 -1.15 -23.25 9.33
C PHE A 136 0.24 -23.44 8.72
N THR A 137 1.20 -23.95 9.48
CA THR A 137 2.60 -24.08 9.02
C THR A 137 2.81 -25.20 7.99
N SER A 138 2.02 -26.29 8.04
CA SER A 138 2.22 -27.47 7.17
C SER A 138 1.29 -27.49 5.96
N VAL A 139 0.15 -26.79 5.99
CA VAL A 139 -0.84 -26.77 4.89
C VAL A 139 -1.01 -25.38 4.33
N THR A 140 -1.52 -24.44 5.14
CA THR A 140 -1.93 -23.11 4.64
C THR A 140 -0.74 -22.28 4.17
N PHE A 141 0.32 -22.16 4.97
CA PHE A 141 1.49 -21.33 4.66
C PHE A 141 2.27 -21.82 3.44
N PRO A 142 2.59 -23.14 3.27
CA PRO A 142 3.25 -23.63 2.05
C PRO A 142 2.44 -23.37 0.77
N LEU A 143 1.10 -23.50 0.84
CA LEU A 143 0.22 -23.19 -0.30
C LEU A 143 0.19 -21.69 -0.61
N LEU A 144 0.38 -20.83 0.39
CA LEU A 144 0.44 -19.38 0.22
C LEU A 144 1.80 -18.88 -0.24
N LEU A 145 2.88 -19.63 -0.05
CA LEU A 145 4.24 -19.15 -0.26
C LEU A 145 4.49 -18.53 -1.66
N PRO A 146 4.03 -19.16 -2.76
CA PRO A 146 4.15 -18.54 -4.08
C PRO A 146 3.35 -17.22 -4.19
N GLY A 147 2.17 -17.17 -3.58
CA GLY A 147 1.34 -15.96 -3.54
C GLY A 147 1.93 -14.85 -2.68
N LEU A 148 2.58 -15.19 -1.57
CA LEU A 148 3.33 -14.23 -0.75
C LEU A 148 4.49 -13.62 -1.53
N GLY A 149 5.25 -14.45 -2.26
CA GLY A 149 6.30 -13.99 -3.15
C GLY A 149 5.77 -13.06 -4.25
N ASN A 150 4.60 -13.38 -4.82
CA ASN A 150 3.97 -12.55 -5.83
C ASN A 150 3.48 -11.21 -5.25
N ALA A 151 2.83 -11.20 -4.09
CA ALA A 151 2.41 -9.99 -3.40
C ALA A 151 3.61 -9.10 -3.03
N PHE A 152 4.70 -9.69 -2.53
CA PHE A 152 5.94 -8.98 -2.25
C PHE A 152 6.52 -8.33 -3.51
N LEU A 153 6.62 -9.06 -4.64
CA LEU A 153 7.20 -8.50 -5.85
C LEU A 153 6.36 -7.38 -6.46
N VAL A 154 5.03 -7.53 -6.48
CA VAL A 154 4.13 -6.45 -6.94
C VAL A 154 4.36 -5.20 -6.12
N THR A 155 4.35 -5.32 -4.79
CA THR A 155 4.50 -4.17 -3.89
C THR A 155 5.91 -3.58 -3.94
N PHE A 156 6.93 -4.42 -4.12
CA PHE A 156 8.29 -3.98 -4.35
C PHE A 156 8.38 -3.11 -5.62
N ILE A 157 7.78 -3.58 -6.73
CA ILE A 157 7.75 -2.84 -8.00
C ILE A 157 6.99 -1.51 -7.83
N GLU A 158 5.84 -1.51 -7.18
CA GLU A 158 5.08 -0.29 -6.89
C GLU A 158 5.88 0.70 -6.04
N SER A 159 6.59 0.21 -5.01
CA SER A 159 7.41 1.03 -4.13
C SER A 159 8.59 1.68 -4.84
N ILE A 160 9.33 0.95 -5.68
CA ILE A 160 10.49 1.51 -6.40
C ILE A 160 10.08 2.48 -7.51
N ALA A 161 8.87 2.33 -8.05
CA ALA A 161 8.30 3.23 -9.06
C ALA A 161 7.56 4.43 -8.46
N ASP A 162 7.30 4.43 -7.14
CA ASP A 162 6.58 5.50 -6.49
C ASP A 162 7.41 6.79 -6.45
N PHE A 163 6.82 7.82 -6.99
CA PHE A 163 7.36 9.17 -7.01
C PHE A 163 6.71 10.06 -5.94
N ALA A 164 5.40 9.89 -5.72
CA ALA A 164 4.58 10.85 -4.97
C ALA A 164 4.94 10.90 -3.48
N ASN A 165 5.07 9.74 -2.83
CA ASN A 165 5.40 9.70 -1.41
C ASN A 165 6.85 10.16 -1.13
N PRO A 166 7.90 9.66 -1.82
CA PRO A 166 9.26 10.14 -1.61
C PRO A 166 9.44 11.63 -1.91
N MET A 167 8.72 12.19 -2.87
CA MET A 167 8.78 13.61 -3.19
C MET A 167 8.31 14.51 -2.03
N ILE A 168 7.32 14.04 -1.26
CA ILE A 168 6.75 14.82 -0.14
C ILE A 168 7.50 14.57 1.17
N ILE A 169 7.84 13.30 1.48
CA ILE A 169 8.37 12.93 2.78
C ILE A 169 9.83 12.45 2.74
N GLY A 170 10.45 12.40 1.55
CA GLY A 170 11.83 11.94 1.38
C GLY A 170 12.87 12.85 2.03
N GLY A 171 12.64 14.18 2.02
CA GLY A 171 13.62 15.13 2.51
C GLY A 171 14.93 15.03 1.71
N SER A 172 16.03 14.68 2.38
CA SER A 172 17.33 14.45 1.76
C SER A 172 17.56 12.98 1.34
N TYR A 173 16.57 12.12 1.48
CA TYR A 173 16.66 10.72 1.07
C TYR A 173 16.18 10.56 -0.37
N ASP A 174 17.12 10.61 -1.29
CA ASP A 174 16.83 10.54 -2.72
C ASP A 174 16.50 9.12 -3.16
N THR A 175 15.38 8.99 -3.88
CA THR A 175 15.02 7.79 -4.61
C THR A 175 15.20 8.00 -6.11
N LEU A 176 15.34 6.91 -6.87
CA LEU A 176 15.58 7.00 -8.32
C LEU A 176 14.45 7.75 -9.03
N ALA A 177 13.19 7.48 -8.66
CA ALA A 177 12.03 8.15 -9.23
C ALA A 177 12.02 9.68 -8.98
N THR A 178 12.34 10.11 -7.75
CA THR A 178 12.45 11.55 -7.43
C THR A 178 13.65 12.20 -8.10
N THR A 179 14.78 11.49 -8.17
CA THR A 179 15.99 11.99 -8.83
C THR A 179 15.75 12.21 -10.32
N ILE A 180 15.07 11.28 -11.02
CA ILE A 180 14.68 11.44 -12.43
C ILE A 180 13.85 12.72 -12.62
N TYR A 181 12.86 12.94 -11.76
CA TYR A 181 12.01 14.14 -11.85
C TYR A 181 12.82 15.43 -11.63
N LEU A 182 13.67 15.47 -10.62
CA LEU A 182 14.50 16.65 -10.31
C LEU A 182 15.55 16.92 -11.41
N GLN A 183 16.07 15.90 -12.09
CA GLN A 183 16.95 16.07 -13.22
C GLN A 183 16.22 16.75 -14.41
N ILE A 184 14.96 16.41 -14.64
CA ILE A 184 14.17 17.03 -15.71
C ILE A 184 13.79 18.47 -15.36
N THR A 185 13.25 18.69 -14.15
CA THR A 185 12.63 19.96 -13.77
C THR A 185 13.59 20.95 -13.14
N GLY A 186 14.60 20.47 -12.43
CA GLY A 186 15.57 21.30 -11.71
C GLY A 186 16.88 21.52 -12.45
N ALA A 187 17.49 20.43 -12.95
CA ALA A 187 18.77 20.49 -13.65
C ALA A 187 18.63 20.65 -15.17
N TYR A 188 17.44 20.50 -15.73
CA TYR A 188 17.16 20.50 -17.17
C TYR A 188 17.98 19.47 -17.98
N ASP A 189 18.52 18.44 -17.30
CA ASP A 189 19.30 17.35 -17.91
C ASP A 189 18.39 16.20 -18.33
N LYS A 190 17.82 16.31 -19.52
CA LYS A 190 16.93 15.29 -20.07
C LYS A 190 17.67 13.98 -20.40
N ALA A 191 18.93 14.07 -20.81
CA ALA A 191 19.71 12.90 -21.16
C ALA A 191 20.07 12.06 -19.93
N GLY A 192 20.52 12.70 -18.85
CA GLY A 192 20.78 12.05 -17.56
C GLY A 192 19.51 11.44 -16.97
N ALA A 193 18.39 12.17 -17.01
CA ALA A 193 17.10 11.65 -16.56
C ALA A 193 16.65 10.41 -17.36
N ALA A 194 16.81 10.43 -18.69
CA ALA A 194 16.49 9.30 -19.55
C ALA A 194 17.35 8.07 -19.23
N ALA A 195 18.65 8.24 -18.99
CA ALA A 195 19.54 7.15 -18.58
C ALA A 195 19.12 6.53 -17.25
N MET A 196 18.74 7.35 -16.25
CA MET A 196 18.23 6.88 -14.97
C MET A 196 16.90 6.14 -15.12
N ALA A 197 16.00 6.62 -15.98
CA ALA A 197 14.72 5.97 -16.28
C ALA A 197 14.91 4.58 -16.91
N VAL A 198 15.90 4.42 -17.79
CA VAL A 198 16.25 3.12 -18.37
C VAL A 198 16.71 2.15 -17.30
N VAL A 199 17.53 2.58 -16.33
CA VAL A 199 17.96 1.71 -15.22
C VAL A 199 16.76 1.29 -14.36
N LEU A 200 15.86 2.22 -14.02
CA LEU A 200 14.63 1.90 -13.27
C LEU A 200 13.76 0.90 -14.06
N LEU A 201 13.62 1.11 -15.36
CA LEU A 201 12.88 0.21 -16.26
C LEU A 201 13.51 -1.19 -16.28
N CYS A 202 14.83 -1.31 -16.38
CA CYS A 202 15.52 -2.59 -16.35
C CYS A 202 15.27 -3.35 -15.03
N ILE A 203 15.33 -2.65 -13.89
CA ILE A 203 15.06 -3.25 -12.58
C ILE A 203 13.60 -3.75 -12.51
N THR A 204 12.64 -2.92 -12.91
CA THR A 204 11.21 -3.28 -12.87
C THR A 204 10.90 -4.43 -13.81
N LEU A 205 11.45 -4.45 -15.02
CA LEU A 205 11.28 -5.54 -15.99
C LEU A 205 11.90 -6.85 -15.50
N ALA A 206 13.07 -6.81 -14.86
CA ALA A 206 13.69 -7.98 -14.26
C ALA A 206 12.80 -8.58 -13.16
N MET A 207 12.26 -7.75 -12.26
CA MET A 207 11.34 -8.18 -11.20
C MET A 207 10.03 -8.72 -11.77
N PHE A 208 9.47 -8.06 -12.79
CA PHE A 208 8.28 -8.53 -13.50
C PHE A 208 8.53 -9.90 -14.18
N ALA A 209 9.68 -10.10 -14.79
CA ALA A 209 10.05 -11.39 -15.38
C ALA A 209 10.11 -12.50 -14.33
N VAL A 210 10.73 -12.24 -13.17
CA VAL A 210 10.74 -13.19 -12.04
C VAL A 210 9.32 -13.51 -11.57
N GLN A 211 8.48 -12.49 -11.41
CA GLN A 211 7.09 -12.65 -11.03
C GLN A 211 6.34 -13.56 -12.01
N LYS A 212 6.37 -13.22 -13.30
CA LYS A 212 5.58 -13.89 -14.34
C LYS A 212 6.06 -15.32 -14.60
N TYR A 213 7.36 -15.51 -14.77
CA TYR A 213 7.89 -16.81 -15.21
C TYR A 213 8.13 -17.80 -14.07
N TYR A 214 8.36 -17.31 -12.85
CA TYR A 214 8.69 -18.17 -11.72
C TYR A 214 7.56 -18.33 -10.72
N LEU A 215 6.93 -17.23 -10.27
CA LEU A 215 5.94 -17.28 -9.19
C LEU A 215 4.53 -17.59 -9.67
N GLU A 216 4.08 -17.02 -10.79
CA GLU A 216 2.74 -17.29 -11.31
C GLU A 216 2.52 -18.75 -11.69
N ARG A 217 3.53 -19.40 -12.28
CA ARG A 217 3.46 -20.83 -12.61
C ARG A 217 3.26 -21.71 -11.38
N LYS A 218 3.92 -21.38 -10.26
CA LYS A 218 3.77 -22.13 -9.01
C LYS A 218 2.42 -21.88 -8.34
N THR A 219 1.91 -20.65 -8.39
CA THR A 219 0.60 -20.29 -7.83
C THR A 219 -0.53 -21.01 -8.56
N ALA A 220 -0.50 -21.08 -9.87
CA ALA A 220 -1.50 -21.80 -10.66
C ALA A 220 -1.56 -23.31 -10.34
N ALA A 221 -0.40 -23.93 -10.06
CA ALA A 221 -0.34 -25.35 -9.73
C ALA A 221 -0.90 -25.71 -8.34
N THR A 222 -0.94 -24.73 -7.41
CA THR A 222 -1.38 -24.96 -6.01
C THR A 222 -2.87 -24.76 -5.79
N LEU A 223 -3.62 -24.19 -6.75
CA LEU A 223 -5.01 -23.76 -6.57
C LEU A 223 -6.02 -24.49 -7.49
N THR A 224 -5.93 -25.80 -7.58
CA THR A 224 -6.75 -26.61 -8.51
C THR A 224 -8.15 -26.99 -8.00
N GLY A 225 -8.57 -26.57 -6.80
CA GLY A 225 -9.85 -26.93 -6.19
C GLY A 225 -10.84 -25.77 -6.04
N LYS A 226 -12.10 -25.94 -6.43
CA LYS A 226 -13.20 -25.06 -5.97
C LYS A 226 -13.52 -25.42 -4.53
N ALA A 227 -13.44 -24.46 -3.61
CA ALA A 227 -13.90 -24.62 -2.24
C ALA A 227 -15.39 -25.04 -2.23
N SER A 228 -15.68 -26.32 -1.96
CA SER A 228 -17.05 -26.88 -2.00
C SER A 228 -17.78 -26.79 -0.67
N ARG A 229 -17.09 -26.46 0.41
CA ARG A 229 -17.66 -26.41 1.78
C ARG A 229 -17.32 -25.08 2.47
N GLY A 230 -18.16 -24.71 3.45
CA GLY A 230 -17.92 -23.55 4.32
C GLY A 230 -16.70 -23.78 5.23
N ARG A 231 -15.79 -22.80 5.30
CA ARG A 231 -14.59 -22.87 6.14
C ARG A 231 -14.93 -22.75 7.62
N MET A 232 -14.27 -23.55 8.47
CA MET A 232 -14.37 -23.43 9.92
C MET A 232 -13.67 -22.16 10.42
N LEU A 233 -14.46 -21.23 10.94
CA LEU A 233 -13.94 -19.98 11.47
C LEU A 233 -13.30 -20.13 12.86
N ILE A 234 -12.25 -19.37 13.11
CA ILE A 234 -11.59 -19.28 14.42
C ILE A 234 -12.50 -18.49 15.37
N THR A 235 -13.02 -19.19 16.39
CA THR A 235 -13.84 -18.60 17.46
C THR A 235 -13.10 -18.47 18.78
N ASP A 236 -12.00 -19.20 18.93
CA ASP A 236 -11.15 -19.24 20.12
C ASP A 236 -10.60 -17.86 20.45
N ARG A 237 -10.85 -17.39 21.68
CA ARG A 237 -10.45 -16.06 22.15
C ARG A 237 -8.94 -15.87 22.19
N SER A 238 -8.17 -16.90 22.49
CA SER A 238 -6.70 -16.84 22.61
C SER A 238 -6.02 -16.47 21.29
N VAL A 239 -6.60 -16.85 20.15
CA VAL A 239 -6.08 -16.54 18.80
C VAL A 239 -6.80 -15.34 18.20
N ARG A 240 -8.12 -15.29 18.34
CA ARG A 240 -8.97 -14.25 17.77
C ARG A 240 -8.61 -12.86 18.30
N VAL A 241 -8.48 -12.71 19.62
CA VAL A 241 -8.28 -11.40 20.25
C VAL A 241 -6.95 -10.77 19.83
N PRO A 242 -5.79 -11.43 19.94
CA PRO A 242 -4.51 -10.84 19.50
C PRO A 242 -4.51 -10.42 18.03
N LEU A 243 -5.03 -11.27 17.14
CA LEU A 243 -5.09 -10.95 15.71
C LEU A 243 -6.01 -9.77 15.42
N THR A 244 -7.20 -9.74 16.07
CA THR A 244 -8.14 -8.61 15.90
C THR A 244 -7.56 -7.32 16.47
N VAL A 245 -6.89 -7.38 17.63
CA VAL A 245 -6.24 -6.19 18.23
C VAL A 245 -5.15 -5.65 17.31
N LEU A 246 -4.29 -6.52 16.76
CA LEU A 246 -3.23 -6.09 15.86
C LEU A 246 -3.80 -5.42 14.59
N CYS A 247 -4.83 -6.01 13.96
CA CYS A 247 -5.55 -5.37 12.86
C CYS A 247 -6.18 -4.04 13.29
N SER A 248 -6.76 -3.97 14.49
CA SER A 248 -7.39 -2.75 15.00
C SER A 248 -6.39 -1.62 15.23
N LEU A 249 -5.18 -1.94 15.68
CA LEU A 249 -4.11 -0.94 15.84
C LEU A 249 -3.70 -0.36 14.49
N VAL A 250 -3.48 -1.20 13.49
CA VAL A 250 -3.17 -0.72 12.13
C VAL A 250 -4.35 0.06 11.55
N ALA A 251 -5.58 -0.43 11.71
CA ALA A 251 -6.78 0.25 11.24
C ALA A 251 -6.97 1.62 11.91
N LEU A 252 -6.75 1.71 13.21
CA LEU A 252 -6.81 2.97 13.97
C LEU A 252 -5.75 3.95 13.45
N PHE A 253 -4.53 3.48 13.19
CA PHE A 253 -3.47 4.31 12.64
C PHE A 253 -3.82 4.86 11.26
N VAL A 254 -4.35 4.01 10.36
CA VAL A 254 -4.83 4.44 9.05
C VAL A 254 -5.96 5.45 9.17
N ILE A 255 -6.97 5.19 10.01
CA ILE A 255 -8.10 6.12 10.25
C ILE A 255 -7.58 7.47 10.76
N MET A 256 -6.67 7.46 11.73
CA MET A 256 -6.07 8.67 12.28
C MET A 256 -5.36 9.50 11.20
N MET A 257 -4.62 8.83 10.29
CA MET A 257 -3.98 9.50 9.15
C MET A 257 -5.02 10.17 8.23
N TYR A 258 -6.09 9.47 7.88
CA TYR A 258 -7.12 10.01 6.98
C TYR A 258 -7.96 11.12 7.61
N ILE A 259 -8.27 11.03 8.89
CA ILE A 259 -9.04 12.05 9.62
C ILE A 259 -8.21 13.32 9.84
N CYS A 260 -6.89 13.19 9.96
CA CYS A 260 -5.99 14.32 10.21
C CYS A 260 -6.09 15.40 9.11
N VAL A 261 -6.20 15.02 7.84
CA VAL A 261 -6.21 15.97 6.71
C VAL A 261 -7.45 16.87 6.71
N PRO A 262 -8.69 16.35 6.72
CA PRO A 262 -9.87 17.20 6.76
C PRO A 262 -9.97 18.05 8.03
N ILE A 263 -9.57 17.50 9.17
CA ILE A 263 -9.50 18.28 10.41
C ILE A 263 -8.48 19.41 10.27
N GLY A 264 -7.29 19.11 9.75
CA GLY A 264 -6.24 20.10 9.55
C GLY A 264 -6.64 21.24 8.61
N ALA A 265 -7.45 20.95 7.61
CA ALA A 265 -8.00 21.97 6.70
C ALA A 265 -8.97 22.94 7.37
N CYS A 266 -9.49 22.61 8.56
CA CYS A 266 -10.36 23.49 9.35
C CYS A 266 -9.59 24.40 10.30
N PHE A 267 -8.27 24.24 10.46
CA PHE A 267 -7.48 25.08 11.36
C PHE A 267 -6.83 26.26 10.64
N PRO A 268 -6.71 27.44 11.30
CA PRO A 268 -6.05 28.61 10.71
C PRO A 268 -4.58 28.37 10.37
N THR A 269 -3.85 27.70 11.28
CA THR A 269 -2.45 27.35 11.10
C THR A 269 -2.16 26.08 11.88
N TRP A 270 -1.88 24.99 11.16
CA TRP A 270 -1.58 23.70 11.75
C TRP A 270 -0.38 23.74 12.70
N GLY A 271 -0.50 23.11 13.86
CA GLY A 271 0.57 23.01 14.85
C GLY A 271 0.85 24.27 15.66
N TYR A 272 0.21 25.40 15.36
CA TYR A 272 0.42 26.67 16.05
C TYR A 272 -0.88 27.31 16.54
N LYS A 273 -1.91 27.38 15.70
CA LYS A 273 -3.18 28.02 16.05
C LYS A 273 -4.35 27.14 15.63
N PHE A 274 -5.09 26.64 16.62
CA PHE A 274 -6.21 25.74 16.38
C PHE A 274 -7.57 26.44 16.34
N PHE A 275 -7.71 27.58 17.00
CA PHE A 275 -8.97 28.31 17.09
C PHE A 275 -8.82 29.79 16.69
N PRO A 276 -9.92 30.42 16.18
CA PRO A 276 -11.19 29.80 15.79
C PRO A 276 -11.06 28.91 14.55
N LEU A 277 -11.94 27.91 14.44
CA LEU A 277 -12.00 27.08 13.24
C LEU A 277 -12.35 27.95 12.01
N THR A 278 -11.79 27.60 10.87
CA THR A 278 -11.92 28.41 9.65
C THR A 278 -12.24 27.57 8.43
N GLY A 279 -13.10 28.08 7.55
CA GLY A 279 -13.30 27.56 6.19
C GLY A 279 -12.46 28.29 5.12
N LYS A 280 -11.50 29.15 5.54
CA LYS A 280 -10.71 30.00 4.65
C LYS A 280 -10.00 29.19 3.55
N TRP A 281 -9.43 28.05 3.89
CA TRP A 281 -8.67 27.23 2.96
C TRP A 281 -9.55 26.64 1.86
N PHE A 282 -10.75 26.17 2.21
CA PHE A 282 -11.73 25.69 1.22
C PHE A 282 -12.14 26.83 0.28
N LYS A 283 -12.44 28.01 0.82
CA LYS A 283 -12.77 29.19 0.01
C LYS A 283 -11.62 29.56 -0.94
N LEU A 284 -10.36 29.55 -0.46
CA LEU A 284 -9.19 29.89 -1.27
C LEU A 284 -8.96 28.89 -2.43
N VAL A 285 -9.19 27.60 -2.21
CA VAL A 285 -9.09 26.58 -3.28
C VAL A 285 -10.00 26.95 -4.45
N PHE A 286 -11.25 27.34 -4.16
CA PHE A 286 -12.22 27.66 -5.21
C PHE A 286 -12.06 29.07 -5.79
N THR A 287 -11.51 30.04 -5.06
CA THR A 287 -11.45 31.44 -5.51
C THR A 287 -10.10 31.87 -6.05
N ARG A 288 -8.97 31.39 -5.48
CA ARG A 288 -7.62 31.85 -5.85
C ARG A 288 -6.76 30.83 -6.57
N TYR A 289 -6.90 29.54 -6.27
CA TYR A 289 -5.98 28.49 -6.77
C TYR A 289 -6.51 27.76 -8.01
N HIS A 290 -7.48 28.35 -8.72
CA HIS A 290 -8.15 27.68 -9.86
C HIS A 290 -8.62 26.25 -9.56
N GLY A 291 -8.88 25.94 -8.27
CA GLY A 291 -9.21 24.60 -7.81
C GLY A 291 -10.45 24.02 -8.47
N PHE A 292 -11.46 24.87 -8.76
CA PHE A 292 -12.64 24.43 -9.50
C PHE A 292 -12.29 24.03 -10.94
N GLN A 293 -11.42 24.77 -11.60
CA GLN A 293 -10.96 24.43 -12.95
C GLN A 293 -10.16 23.13 -12.92
N ALA A 294 -9.21 22.99 -12.00
CA ALA A 294 -8.41 21.78 -11.83
C ALA A 294 -9.30 20.56 -11.52
N PHE A 295 -10.31 20.73 -10.67
CA PHE A 295 -11.27 19.67 -10.37
C PHE A 295 -12.08 19.26 -11.61
N ARG A 296 -12.63 20.25 -12.33
CA ARG A 296 -13.39 20.02 -13.57
C ARG A 296 -12.55 19.28 -14.61
N ASP A 297 -11.33 19.77 -14.85
CA ASP A 297 -10.43 19.20 -15.85
C ASP A 297 -10.02 17.77 -15.49
N SER A 298 -9.68 17.51 -14.23
CA SER A 298 -9.42 16.15 -13.73
C SER A 298 -10.63 15.23 -13.85
N PHE A 299 -11.84 15.74 -13.55
CA PHE A 299 -13.07 14.99 -13.67
C PHE A 299 -13.38 14.60 -15.12
N ILE A 300 -13.26 15.57 -16.05
CA ILE A 300 -13.46 15.33 -17.49
C ILE A 300 -12.45 14.30 -18.02
N LEU A 301 -11.17 14.48 -17.69
CA LEU A 301 -10.13 13.53 -18.09
C LEU A 301 -10.40 12.13 -17.57
N SER A 302 -10.80 11.99 -16.31
CA SER A 302 -11.15 10.70 -15.72
C SER A 302 -12.37 10.06 -16.37
N LEU A 303 -13.40 10.85 -16.69
CA LEU A 303 -14.62 10.38 -17.35
C LEU A 303 -14.34 9.86 -18.77
N ILE A 304 -13.39 10.45 -19.47
CA ILE A 304 -12.98 10.02 -20.81
C ILE A 304 -12.03 8.81 -20.74
N SER A 305 -11.04 8.86 -19.85
CA SER A 305 -9.99 7.83 -19.78
C SER A 305 -10.50 6.50 -19.22
N ALA A 306 -11.41 6.51 -18.25
CA ALA A 306 -11.89 5.29 -17.60
C ALA A 306 -12.58 4.31 -18.58
N PRO A 307 -13.54 4.73 -19.43
CA PRO A 307 -14.14 3.83 -20.43
C PRO A 307 -13.12 3.31 -21.45
N ILE A 308 -12.23 4.18 -21.92
CA ILE A 308 -11.20 3.80 -22.90
C ILE A 308 -10.27 2.74 -22.29
N THR A 309 -9.80 2.97 -21.06
CA THR A 309 -8.94 2.00 -20.34
C THR A 309 -9.66 0.68 -20.09
N ALA A 310 -10.94 0.71 -19.72
CA ALA A 310 -11.74 -0.48 -19.50
C ALA A 310 -11.91 -1.31 -20.80
N LEU A 311 -12.19 -0.66 -21.93
CA LEU A 311 -12.31 -1.31 -23.22
C LEU A 311 -10.98 -1.91 -23.67
N LEU A 312 -9.88 -1.16 -23.59
CA LEU A 312 -8.55 -1.65 -23.94
C LEU A 312 -8.14 -2.83 -23.06
N SER A 313 -8.36 -2.77 -21.76
CA SER A 313 -8.07 -3.86 -20.83
C SER A 313 -8.87 -5.12 -21.15
N MET A 314 -10.15 -4.96 -21.50
CA MET A 314 -11.00 -6.07 -21.89
C MET A 314 -10.54 -6.72 -23.21
N ILE A 315 -10.18 -5.92 -24.22
CA ILE A 315 -9.64 -6.40 -25.50
C ILE A 315 -8.32 -7.16 -25.28
N ILE A 316 -7.38 -6.56 -24.53
CA ILE A 316 -6.10 -7.19 -24.24
C ILE A 316 -6.30 -8.50 -23.47
N SER A 317 -7.11 -8.51 -22.42
CA SER A 317 -7.42 -9.72 -21.66
C SER A 317 -8.04 -10.81 -22.53
N TYR A 318 -8.98 -10.46 -23.41
CA TYR A 318 -9.60 -11.40 -24.34
C TYR A 318 -8.57 -12.00 -25.30
N LEU A 319 -7.69 -11.17 -25.88
CA LEU A 319 -6.66 -11.63 -26.80
C LEU A 319 -5.62 -12.55 -26.11
N VAL A 320 -5.20 -12.19 -24.89
CA VAL A 320 -4.24 -12.99 -24.12
C VAL A 320 -4.81 -14.34 -23.69
N VAL A 321 -6.09 -14.39 -23.30
CA VAL A 321 -6.70 -15.63 -22.79
C VAL A 321 -7.18 -16.54 -23.92
N LYS A 322 -7.76 -15.99 -24.99
CA LYS A 322 -8.37 -16.81 -26.06
C LYS A 322 -7.47 -17.11 -27.26
N ARG A 323 -6.44 -16.34 -27.49
CA ARG A 323 -5.47 -16.60 -28.59
C ARG A 323 -4.26 -17.37 -28.06
N LYS A 324 -4.52 -18.55 -27.51
CA LYS A 324 -3.46 -19.56 -27.34
C LYS A 324 -3.35 -20.40 -28.59
#